data_2793fb64d2517e7dd4eebb61dc77a66f
#
_entry.id   2793fb64d2517e7dd4eebb61dc77a66f
#
_cell.length_a   1.000
_cell.length_b   1.000
_cell.length_c   1.000
_cell.angle_alpha   90.00
_cell.angle_beta   90.00
_cell.angle_gamma   90.00
#
_symmetry.space_group_name_H-M   'P 1'
#
loop_
_entity.id
_entity.type
_entity.pdbx_description
1 polymer ?
#
loop_
_entity_poly.entity_id
_entity_poly.type
_entity_poly.pdbx_seq_one_letter_code
_entity_poly.pdbx_strand_id
1 'polypeptide(L)'
;MKKLTALLLAAMMLMAACSAIAESVSGPLVLYSSMTDNDIDNLIEAFNEVYPDVEVEVVNGSAGELQARTRAEAGNPQGDVQWGGLSPSDGSANDDIYALYTSPYEADLPDDYKSHNGRYNQDHLSTVCFCVNVELEKELGLEIRTYEDLLNPALKGRIVLSDPNSSSAAWNNVCNIFAVYGYDSDAAWAIMRGLLENGLVISTSSSVCFKAVDSGEYVVGLTYEDGADTLLKAGSENIRIQYPENGASGTTMGCAMIENCPHPEAAKAMINFLMSPEGQEALATRLETLRFTNPKAHYEIKYLPPDDTINWVSRDTAWLIEHKAEMLEKWNALYAETR
;
A
#
# COMPACT_ATOMS: atom_id res chain seq x y z
N MET A 1 0.79 39.46 45.20
CA MET A 1 -0.26 38.46 44.96
C MET A 1 -1.21 38.88 43.82
N LYS A 2 -1.85 40.04 43.79
CA LYS A 2 -2.79 40.45 42.72
C LYS A 2 -2.18 40.55 41.32
N LYS A 3 -0.87 40.83 41.16
CA LYS A 3 -0.19 40.88 39.85
C LYS A 3 0.18 39.51 39.31
N LEU A 4 0.40 38.52 40.18
CA LEU A 4 0.70 37.14 39.77
C LEU A 4 -0.55 36.39 39.29
N THR A 5 -1.70 36.64 39.92
CA THR A 5 -2.99 36.10 39.53
C THR A 5 -3.47 36.66 38.18
N ALA A 6 -3.19 37.94 37.91
CA ALA A 6 -3.53 38.56 36.63
C ALA A 6 -2.68 38.00 35.46
N LEU A 7 -1.39 37.68 35.70
CA LEU A 7 -0.52 37.05 34.71
C LEU A 7 -0.93 35.59 34.39
N LEU A 8 -1.33 34.83 35.41
CA LEU A 8 -1.82 33.45 35.24
C LEU A 8 -3.19 33.41 34.51
N LEU A 9 -4.09 34.37 34.75
CA LEU A 9 -5.35 34.47 34.01
C LEU A 9 -5.11 34.91 32.56
N ALA A 10 -4.17 35.81 32.28
CA ALA A 10 -3.82 36.22 30.96
C ALA A 10 -3.13 35.07 30.16
N ALA A 11 -2.29 34.26 30.79
CA ALA A 11 -1.68 33.08 30.18
C ALA A 11 -2.71 31.97 29.88
N MET A 12 -3.70 31.74 30.76
CA MET A 12 -4.81 30.83 30.50
C MET A 12 -5.76 31.34 29.40
N MET A 13 -6.00 32.64 29.31
CA MET A 13 -6.78 33.23 28.21
C MET A 13 -6.02 33.20 26.86
N LEU A 14 -4.68 33.30 26.86
CA LEU A 14 -3.88 33.14 25.64
C LEU A 14 -3.83 31.68 25.18
N MET A 15 -3.81 30.70 26.08
CA MET A 15 -3.90 29.27 25.72
C MET A 15 -5.29 28.86 25.21
N ALA A 16 -6.35 29.51 25.71
CA ALA A 16 -7.72 29.33 25.20
C ALA A 16 -7.98 30.02 23.85
N ALA A 17 -7.18 31.02 23.47
CA ALA A 17 -7.32 31.74 22.20
C ALA A 17 -6.53 31.12 21.03
N CYS A 18 -5.68 30.12 21.28
CA CYS A 18 -5.00 29.31 20.25
C CYS A 18 -5.74 28.01 19.91
N SER A 19 -6.90 27.74 20.48
CA SER A 19 -7.88 26.88 19.86
C SER A 19 -8.48 27.69 18.71
N ALA A 20 -7.77 27.78 17.59
CA ALA A 20 -8.42 28.04 16.31
C ALA A 20 -9.61 27.09 16.28
N ILE A 21 -10.81 27.65 16.13
CA ILE A 21 -12.01 26.91 15.76
C ILE A 21 -11.67 26.33 14.38
N ALA A 22 -11.03 25.17 14.36
CA ALA A 22 -11.10 24.34 13.20
C ALA A 22 -12.62 24.09 13.04
N GLU A 23 -13.21 24.60 11.96
CA GLU A 23 -14.56 24.21 11.60
C GLU A 23 -14.61 22.70 11.77
N SER A 24 -15.48 22.21 12.66
CA SER A 24 -15.59 20.78 12.92
C SER A 24 -16.06 20.14 11.61
N VAL A 25 -15.15 19.43 10.96
CA VAL A 25 -15.50 18.68 9.75
C VAL A 25 -16.54 17.66 10.16
N SER A 26 -17.65 17.60 9.43
CA SER A 26 -18.78 16.73 9.74
C SER A 26 -19.49 16.30 8.47
N GLY A 27 -20.32 15.26 8.57
CA GLY A 27 -21.12 14.74 7.46
C GLY A 27 -20.54 13.49 6.82
N PRO A 28 -21.08 13.05 5.68
CA PRO A 28 -20.66 11.79 5.06
C PRO A 28 -19.28 11.90 4.40
N LEU A 29 -18.59 10.73 4.35
CA LEU A 29 -17.37 10.48 3.59
C LEU A 29 -17.47 9.09 2.97
N VAL A 30 -17.31 8.96 1.66
CA VAL A 30 -17.26 7.66 0.98
C VAL A 30 -15.81 7.32 0.64
N LEU A 31 -15.29 6.31 1.32
CA LEU A 31 -13.92 5.80 1.15
C LEU A 31 -13.91 4.60 0.20
N TYR A 32 -13.24 4.75 -0.94
CA TYR A 32 -12.89 3.63 -1.83
C TYR A 32 -11.55 3.06 -1.39
N SER A 33 -11.51 1.77 -0.98
CA SER A 33 -10.28 1.21 -0.44
C SER A 33 -9.96 -0.18 -0.97
N SER A 34 -8.68 -0.37 -1.29
CA SER A 34 -8.11 -1.68 -1.63
C SER A 34 -7.30 -2.30 -0.49
N MET A 35 -7.31 -1.67 0.68
CA MET A 35 -6.68 -2.19 1.89
C MET A 35 -7.46 -3.38 2.45
N THR A 36 -6.85 -4.10 3.39
CA THR A 36 -7.55 -5.20 4.08
C THR A 36 -8.67 -4.66 4.98
N ASP A 37 -9.67 -5.50 5.28
CA ASP A 37 -10.76 -5.10 6.18
C ASP A 37 -10.23 -4.62 7.53
N ASN A 38 -9.18 -5.29 8.06
CA ASN A 38 -8.52 -4.89 9.31
C ASN A 38 -7.91 -3.47 9.24
N ASP A 39 -7.27 -3.13 8.12
CA ASP A 39 -6.66 -1.82 7.95
C ASP A 39 -7.72 -0.72 7.86
N ILE A 40 -8.80 -1.00 7.13
CA ILE A 40 -9.94 -0.10 6.96
C ILE A 40 -10.63 0.18 8.30
N ASP A 41 -10.93 -0.87 9.07
CA ASP A 41 -11.59 -0.75 10.37
C ASP A 41 -10.72 0.08 11.34
N ASN A 42 -9.42 -0.20 11.41
CA ASN A 42 -8.49 0.57 12.24
C ASN A 42 -8.32 2.02 11.78
N LEU A 43 -8.34 2.29 10.47
CA LEU A 43 -8.33 3.66 9.96
C LEU A 43 -9.58 4.42 10.42
N ILE A 44 -10.76 3.81 10.26
CA ILE A 44 -12.03 4.47 10.63
C ILE A 44 -12.08 4.76 12.12
N GLU A 45 -11.68 3.79 12.97
CA GLU A 45 -11.62 3.99 14.40
C GLU A 45 -10.67 5.12 14.78
N ALA A 46 -9.44 5.14 14.26
CA ALA A 46 -8.46 6.17 14.54
C ALA A 46 -8.89 7.54 14.02
N PHE A 47 -9.46 7.60 12.83
CA PHE A 47 -9.98 8.83 12.23
C PHE A 47 -11.14 9.41 13.03
N ASN A 48 -12.08 8.59 13.46
CA ASN A 48 -13.26 9.02 14.23
C ASN A 48 -12.92 9.48 15.65
N GLU A 49 -11.78 9.11 16.21
CA GLU A 49 -11.30 9.72 17.46
C GLU A 49 -10.96 11.21 17.29
N VAL A 50 -10.57 11.62 16.09
CA VAL A 50 -10.22 13.02 15.75
C VAL A 50 -11.41 13.75 15.13
N TYR A 51 -12.19 13.06 14.29
CA TYR A 51 -13.33 13.60 13.52
C TYR A 51 -14.63 12.81 13.82
N PRO A 52 -15.16 12.91 15.06
CA PRO A 52 -16.30 12.08 15.49
C PRO A 52 -17.61 12.36 14.77
N ASP A 53 -17.73 13.51 14.10
CA ASP A 53 -18.92 13.93 13.37
C ASP A 53 -18.86 13.58 11.87
N VAL A 54 -17.84 12.83 11.41
CA VAL A 54 -17.73 12.33 10.05
C VAL A 54 -18.19 10.87 10.00
N GLU A 55 -19.17 10.59 9.14
CA GLU A 55 -19.72 9.26 8.92
C GLU A 55 -19.01 8.62 7.71
N VAL A 56 -18.17 7.62 7.92
CA VAL A 56 -17.41 6.97 6.86
C VAL A 56 -18.15 5.76 6.31
N GLU A 57 -18.49 5.80 5.01
CA GLU A 57 -18.98 4.65 4.25
C GLU A 57 -17.84 4.08 3.39
N VAL A 58 -17.74 2.76 3.33
CA VAL A 58 -16.63 2.08 2.62
C VAL A 58 -17.12 1.32 1.40
N VAL A 59 -16.39 1.46 0.31
CA VAL A 59 -16.48 0.60 -0.87
C VAL A 59 -15.14 -0.11 -1.04
N ASN A 60 -15.09 -1.40 -0.73
CA ASN A 60 -13.90 -2.23 -0.86
C ASN A 60 -13.83 -2.89 -2.25
N GLY A 61 -12.63 -2.98 -2.81
CA GLY A 61 -12.36 -3.62 -4.11
C GLY A 61 -10.88 -3.59 -4.47
N SER A 62 -10.49 -4.23 -5.56
CA SER A 62 -9.12 -4.07 -6.06
C SER A 62 -8.89 -2.64 -6.58
N ALA A 63 -7.65 -2.17 -6.55
CA ALA A 63 -7.30 -0.82 -7.00
C ALA A 63 -7.81 -0.53 -8.43
N GLY A 64 -7.62 -1.48 -9.35
CA GLY A 64 -8.07 -1.34 -10.73
C GLY A 64 -9.60 -1.29 -10.88
N GLU A 65 -10.35 -2.07 -10.08
CA GLU A 65 -11.82 -2.02 -10.07
C GLU A 65 -12.31 -0.67 -9.54
N LEU A 66 -11.71 -0.17 -8.46
CA LEU A 66 -12.07 1.14 -7.89
C LEU A 66 -11.76 2.28 -8.87
N GLN A 67 -10.62 2.26 -9.56
CA GLN A 67 -10.27 3.24 -10.59
C GLN A 67 -11.23 3.18 -11.78
N ALA A 68 -11.61 1.99 -12.24
CA ALA A 68 -12.60 1.81 -13.30
C ALA A 68 -13.99 2.32 -12.88
N ARG A 69 -14.39 2.08 -11.64
CA ARG A 69 -15.63 2.59 -11.05
C ARG A 69 -15.61 4.11 -10.98
N THR A 70 -14.54 4.73 -10.47
CA THR A 70 -14.39 6.19 -10.41
C THR A 70 -14.53 6.83 -11.79
N ARG A 71 -13.92 6.22 -12.84
CA ARG A 71 -14.12 6.69 -14.22
C ARG A 71 -15.56 6.58 -14.72
N ALA A 72 -16.22 5.46 -14.40
CA ALA A 72 -17.62 5.28 -14.78
C ALA A 72 -18.55 6.29 -14.10
N GLU A 73 -18.19 6.75 -12.90
CA GLU A 73 -18.92 7.71 -12.09
C GLU A 73 -18.49 9.17 -12.34
N ALA A 74 -17.56 9.47 -13.25
CA ALA A 74 -16.98 10.82 -13.44
C ALA A 74 -18.02 11.93 -13.69
N GLY A 75 -19.20 11.60 -14.26
CA GLY A 75 -20.31 12.54 -14.45
C GLY A 75 -21.13 12.83 -13.18
N ASN A 76 -21.01 11.99 -12.15
CA ASN A 76 -21.67 12.08 -10.86
C ASN A 76 -20.91 11.23 -9.83
N PRO A 77 -19.74 11.69 -9.35
CA PRO A 77 -18.89 10.92 -8.43
C PRO A 77 -19.64 10.52 -7.17
N GLN A 78 -19.43 9.28 -6.73
CA GLN A 78 -20.03 8.74 -5.51
C GLN A 78 -18.98 8.56 -4.40
N GLY A 79 -17.71 8.44 -4.75
CA GLY A 79 -16.60 8.33 -3.81
C GLY A 79 -15.94 9.69 -3.54
N ASP A 80 -15.32 9.82 -2.38
CA ASP A 80 -14.60 11.03 -1.97
C ASP A 80 -13.10 10.84 -1.97
N VAL A 81 -12.63 9.72 -1.41
CA VAL A 81 -11.22 9.39 -1.27
C VAL A 81 -10.98 7.95 -1.75
N GLN A 82 -9.93 7.74 -2.51
CA GLN A 82 -9.37 6.40 -2.68
C GLN A 82 -8.16 6.24 -1.76
N TRP A 83 -8.10 5.13 -1.01
CA TRP A 83 -6.98 4.77 -0.14
C TRP A 83 -6.50 3.35 -0.41
N GLY A 84 -5.18 3.20 -0.53
CA GLY A 84 -4.52 1.94 -0.86
C GLY A 84 -4.49 1.64 -2.36
N GLY A 85 -3.52 0.82 -2.76
CA GLY A 85 -3.30 0.44 -4.14
C GLY A 85 -2.97 1.60 -5.08
N LEU A 86 -2.44 2.70 -4.54
CA LEU A 86 -2.15 3.93 -5.26
C LEU A 86 -0.66 4.25 -5.15
N SER A 87 0.13 3.58 -5.98
CA SER A 87 1.56 3.87 -6.14
C SER A 87 1.79 5.16 -6.95
N PRO A 88 3.01 5.72 -6.98
CA PRO A 88 3.34 6.85 -7.84
C PRO A 88 2.96 6.63 -9.31
N SER A 89 3.13 5.41 -9.83
CA SER A 89 2.74 5.08 -11.20
C SER A 89 1.22 5.05 -11.39
N ASP A 90 0.47 4.57 -10.39
CA ASP A 90 -1.00 4.57 -10.44
C ASP A 90 -1.56 5.97 -10.33
N GLY A 91 -1.04 6.79 -9.42
CA GLY A 91 -1.43 8.19 -9.27
C GLY A 91 -1.16 9.02 -10.54
N SER A 92 -0.03 8.76 -11.20
CA SER A 92 0.32 9.45 -12.45
C SER A 92 -0.48 8.98 -13.66
N ALA A 93 -0.81 7.70 -13.74
CA ALA A 93 -1.56 7.12 -14.85
C ALA A 93 -3.07 7.41 -14.78
N ASN A 94 -3.58 7.82 -13.62
CA ASN A 94 -5.00 8.03 -13.36
C ASN A 94 -5.30 9.51 -12.96
N ASP A 95 -4.56 10.46 -13.52
CA ASP A 95 -4.69 11.89 -13.24
C ASP A 95 -6.03 12.49 -13.72
N ASP A 96 -6.75 11.77 -14.56
CA ASP A 96 -8.10 12.11 -15.06
C ASP A 96 -9.20 11.95 -13.99
N ILE A 97 -8.97 11.12 -12.96
CA ILE A 97 -9.98 10.80 -11.93
C ILE A 97 -9.67 11.34 -10.54
N TYR A 98 -8.45 11.89 -10.32
CA TYR A 98 -8.07 12.45 -9.04
C TYR A 98 -7.94 13.96 -9.07
N ALA A 99 -8.45 14.61 -8.02
CA ALA A 99 -8.37 16.04 -7.84
C ALA A 99 -6.94 16.52 -7.57
N LEU A 100 -6.65 17.75 -7.96
CA LEU A 100 -5.39 18.40 -7.62
C LEU A 100 -5.40 18.77 -6.12
N TYR A 101 -4.90 17.85 -5.29
CA TYR A 101 -4.78 18.04 -3.86
C TYR A 101 -3.64 17.21 -3.27
N THR A 102 -2.74 17.89 -2.57
CA THR A 102 -1.77 17.26 -1.68
C THR A 102 -1.94 17.82 -0.26
N SER A 103 -1.72 16.94 0.72
CA SER A 103 -1.75 17.34 2.12
C SER A 103 -0.63 18.34 2.44
N PRO A 104 -0.84 19.32 3.33
CA PRO A 104 0.24 20.17 3.84
C PRO A 104 1.43 19.39 4.43
N TYR A 105 1.17 18.18 4.93
CA TYR A 105 2.20 17.29 5.48
C TYR A 105 3.12 16.66 4.43
N GLU A 106 2.80 16.75 3.14
CA GLU A 106 3.71 16.34 2.07
C GLU A 106 5.06 17.07 2.12
N ALA A 107 5.05 18.31 2.65
CA ALA A 107 6.27 19.07 2.84
C ALA A 107 7.31 18.40 3.77
N ASP A 108 6.86 17.52 4.65
CA ASP A 108 7.68 16.79 5.62
C ASP A 108 8.33 15.52 5.04
N LEU A 109 7.78 15.02 3.92
CA LEU A 109 8.24 13.78 3.30
C LEU A 109 9.60 13.95 2.60
N PRO A 110 10.42 12.87 2.52
CA PRO A 110 11.53 12.80 1.57
C PRO A 110 11.05 13.08 0.14
N ASP A 111 11.91 13.68 -0.68
CA ASP A 111 11.53 14.08 -2.04
C ASP A 111 11.04 12.90 -2.90
N ASP A 112 11.63 11.71 -2.72
CA ASP A 112 11.23 10.47 -3.41
C ASP A 112 9.82 9.98 -3.03
N TYR A 113 9.24 10.49 -1.94
CA TYR A 113 7.91 10.13 -1.46
C TYR A 113 6.83 11.18 -1.77
N LYS A 114 7.20 12.26 -2.45
CA LYS A 114 6.27 13.31 -2.84
C LYS A 114 5.52 12.96 -4.11
N SER A 115 4.34 13.55 -4.26
CA SER A 115 3.56 13.43 -5.47
C SER A 115 4.26 14.05 -6.68
N HIS A 116 4.32 13.35 -7.81
CA HIS A 116 4.90 13.87 -9.04
C HIS A 116 3.99 14.87 -9.77
N ASN A 117 2.66 14.80 -9.56
CA ASN A 117 1.68 15.61 -10.27
C ASN A 117 0.70 16.36 -9.35
N GLY A 118 0.84 16.24 -8.03
CA GLY A 118 -0.02 16.91 -7.04
C GLY A 118 -1.43 16.32 -6.90
N ARG A 119 -1.67 15.08 -7.36
CA ARG A 119 -2.99 14.46 -7.38
C ARG A 119 -3.11 13.21 -6.50
N TYR A 120 -2.06 12.85 -5.80
CA TYR A 120 -2.04 11.74 -4.85
C TYR A 120 -1.10 12.06 -3.68
N ASN A 121 -1.25 11.33 -2.59
CA ASN A 121 -0.49 11.49 -1.35
C ASN A 121 0.03 10.12 -0.93
N GLN A 122 1.27 10.05 -0.44
CA GLN A 122 1.96 8.80 -0.12
C GLN A 122 2.05 8.65 1.39
N ASP A 123 1.21 7.81 2.00
CA ASP A 123 1.10 7.67 3.46
C ASP A 123 1.83 6.46 4.02
N HIS A 124 2.05 5.40 3.22
CA HIS A 124 2.71 4.18 3.69
C HIS A 124 3.59 3.55 2.62
N LEU A 125 4.40 2.56 3.05
CA LEU A 125 5.24 1.74 2.18
C LEU A 125 4.60 0.38 1.96
N SER A 126 4.67 -0.11 0.73
CA SER A 126 4.39 -1.49 0.37
C SER A 126 5.67 -2.16 -0.08
N THR A 127 6.19 -3.06 0.75
CA THR A 127 7.43 -3.80 0.49
C THR A 127 7.09 -5.18 -0.05
N VAL A 128 7.75 -5.59 -1.13
CA VAL A 128 7.53 -6.92 -1.69
C VAL A 128 8.16 -8.00 -0.82
N CYS A 129 7.47 -9.12 -0.71
CA CYS A 129 7.98 -10.31 -0.07
C CYS A 129 7.38 -11.58 -0.70
N PHE A 130 7.97 -12.72 -0.36
CA PHE A 130 7.36 -14.02 -0.53
C PHE A 130 6.67 -14.40 0.77
N CYS A 131 5.38 -14.72 0.71
CA CYS A 131 4.70 -15.47 1.75
C CYS A 131 4.93 -16.95 1.47
N VAL A 132 5.56 -17.68 2.39
CA VAL A 132 5.97 -19.08 2.20
C VAL A 132 5.29 -19.95 3.23
N ASN A 133 4.64 -21.05 2.79
CA ASN A 133 4.08 -22.03 3.70
C ASN A 133 5.19 -22.92 4.24
N VAL A 134 5.41 -22.88 5.56
CA VAL A 134 6.57 -23.53 6.21
C VAL A 134 6.54 -25.06 6.16
N GLU A 135 5.36 -25.66 6.28
CA GLU A 135 5.22 -27.12 6.25
C GLU A 135 5.37 -27.65 4.82
N LEU A 136 4.76 -27.00 3.83
CA LEU A 136 4.87 -27.43 2.42
C LEU A 136 6.30 -27.21 1.88
N GLU A 137 6.97 -26.12 2.26
CA GLU A 137 8.38 -25.88 1.93
C GLU A 137 9.27 -27.04 2.46
N LYS A 138 9.07 -27.41 3.73
CA LYS A 138 9.77 -28.51 4.39
C LYS A 138 9.45 -29.87 3.76
N GLU A 139 8.21 -30.16 3.45
CA GLU A 139 7.80 -31.40 2.78
C GLU A 139 8.48 -31.56 1.42
N LEU A 140 8.67 -30.47 0.69
CA LEU A 140 9.34 -30.45 -0.60
C LEU A 140 10.87 -30.48 -0.47
N GLY A 141 11.41 -30.32 0.74
CA GLY A 141 12.84 -30.23 0.98
C GLY A 141 13.49 -29.00 0.33
N LEU A 142 12.74 -27.90 0.23
CA LEU A 142 13.19 -26.64 -0.37
C LEU A 142 13.61 -25.64 0.69
N GLU A 143 14.37 -24.63 0.27
CA GLU A 143 14.71 -23.44 1.01
C GLU A 143 14.52 -22.25 0.06
N ILE A 144 13.37 -21.57 0.18
CA ILE A 144 12.94 -20.52 -0.76
C ILE A 144 13.44 -19.19 -0.25
N ARG A 145 14.40 -18.57 -0.95
CA ARG A 145 15.05 -17.31 -0.57
C ARG A 145 15.15 -16.30 -1.71
N THR A 146 15.25 -16.78 -2.96
CA THR A 146 15.49 -15.97 -4.14
C THR A 146 14.44 -16.20 -5.22
N TYR A 147 14.41 -15.35 -6.25
CA TYR A 147 13.53 -15.59 -7.41
C TYR A 147 13.90 -16.85 -8.17
N GLU A 148 15.17 -17.22 -8.21
CA GLU A 148 15.66 -18.44 -8.86
C GLU A 148 15.11 -19.71 -8.18
N ASP A 149 14.96 -19.69 -6.85
CA ASP A 149 14.38 -20.80 -6.10
C ASP A 149 12.93 -21.07 -6.51
N LEU A 150 12.20 -20.03 -6.92
CA LEU A 150 10.83 -20.13 -7.42
C LEU A 150 10.72 -20.86 -8.77
N LEU A 151 11.83 -20.98 -9.51
CA LEU A 151 11.88 -21.71 -10.76
C LEU A 151 12.05 -23.23 -10.56
N ASN A 152 12.17 -23.69 -9.31
CA ASN A 152 12.29 -25.11 -9.02
C ASN A 152 11.04 -25.88 -9.50
N PRO A 153 11.20 -26.96 -10.30
CA PRO A 153 10.06 -27.75 -10.80
C PRO A 153 9.12 -28.33 -9.72
N ALA A 154 9.62 -28.52 -8.49
CA ALA A 154 8.79 -28.97 -7.37
C ALA A 154 7.71 -27.94 -6.97
N LEU A 155 7.88 -26.67 -7.35
CA LEU A 155 6.91 -25.60 -7.15
C LEU A 155 5.92 -25.44 -8.31
N LYS A 156 5.93 -26.33 -9.31
CA LYS A 156 5.07 -26.20 -10.49
C LYS A 156 3.59 -26.15 -10.11
N GLY A 157 2.94 -25.01 -10.47
CA GLY A 157 1.53 -24.76 -10.16
C GLY A 157 1.24 -24.47 -8.68
N ARG A 158 2.28 -24.21 -7.86
CA ARG A 158 2.16 -23.97 -6.42
C ARG A 158 2.59 -22.57 -5.99
N ILE A 159 2.78 -21.67 -6.97
CA ILE A 159 3.11 -20.26 -6.75
C ILE A 159 1.91 -19.42 -7.20
N VAL A 160 1.53 -18.43 -6.41
CA VAL A 160 0.44 -17.51 -6.73
C VAL A 160 0.90 -16.06 -6.73
N LEU A 161 0.38 -15.29 -7.67
CA LEU A 161 0.51 -13.83 -7.80
C LEU A 161 -0.86 -13.27 -8.18
N SER A 162 -1.21 -12.09 -7.77
CA SER A 162 -2.39 -11.41 -8.32
C SER A 162 -2.12 -10.86 -9.74
N ASP A 163 -3.17 -10.42 -10.43
CA ASP A 163 -3.00 -9.90 -11.80
C ASP A 163 -2.34 -8.51 -11.81
N PRO A 164 -1.16 -8.35 -12.43
CA PRO A 164 -0.47 -7.06 -12.52
C PRO A 164 -1.26 -5.96 -13.26
N ASN A 165 -2.25 -6.35 -14.08
CA ASN A 165 -3.10 -5.37 -14.79
C ASN A 165 -4.10 -4.67 -13.87
N SER A 166 -4.49 -5.30 -12.77
CA SER A 166 -5.55 -4.80 -11.88
C SER A 166 -5.11 -4.65 -10.41
N SER A 167 -3.93 -5.19 -10.04
CA SER A 167 -3.42 -5.18 -8.67
C SER A 167 -2.11 -4.42 -8.57
N SER A 168 -2.10 -3.32 -7.81
CA SER A 168 -0.87 -2.57 -7.52
C SER A 168 0.15 -3.41 -6.76
N ALA A 169 -0.29 -4.33 -5.89
CA ALA A 169 0.61 -5.26 -5.19
C ALA A 169 1.34 -6.21 -6.17
N ALA A 170 0.62 -6.74 -7.18
CA ALA A 170 1.24 -7.57 -8.21
C ALA A 170 2.18 -6.75 -9.11
N TRP A 171 1.75 -5.55 -9.52
CA TRP A 171 2.62 -4.63 -10.26
C TRP A 171 3.89 -4.31 -9.47
N ASN A 172 3.77 -4.12 -8.15
CA ASN A 172 4.89 -3.89 -7.25
C ASN A 172 5.91 -5.06 -7.28
N ASN A 173 5.42 -6.32 -7.31
CA ASN A 173 6.28 -7.50 -7.46
C ASN A 173 6.97 -7.57 -8.83
N VAL A 174 6.27 -7.23 -9.91
CA VAL A 174 6.87 -7.11 -11.26
C VAL A 174 7.97 -6.05 -11.25
N CYS A 175 7.72 -4.86 -10.68
CA CYS A 175 8.71 -3.81 -10.54
C CYS A 175 9.95 -4.25 -9.75
N ASN A 176 9.78 -5.08 -8.72
CA ASN A 176 10.91 -5.60 -7.95
C ASN A 176 11.82 -6.51 -8.79
N ILE A 177 11.25 -7.38 -9.63
CA ILE A 177 12.04 -8.22 -10.54
C ILE A 177 12.89 -7.34 -11.46
N PHE A 178 12.34 -6.24 -12.00
CA PHE A 178 13.12 -5.29 -12.82
C PHE A 178 14.17 -4.54 -12.01
N ALA A 179 13.89 -4.17 -10.77
CA ALA A 179 14.87 -3.51 -9.91
C ALA A 179 16.06 -4.42 -9.57
N VAL A 180 15.81 -5.73 -9.42
CA VAL A 180 16.85 -6.74 -9.12
C VAL A 180 17.67 -7.13 -10.34
N TYR A 181 17.02 -7.41 -11.47
CA TYR A 181 17.67 -7.99 -12.65
C TYR A 181 17.96 -6.98 -13.76
N GLY A 182 17.52 -5.73 -13.57
CA GLY A 182 17.70 -4.63 -14.52
C GLY A 182 16.44 -4.32 -15.32
N TYR A 183 16.23 -3.04 -15.56
CA TYR A 183 15.08 -2.52 -16.29
C TYR A 183 15.11 -2.95 -17.75
N ASP A 184 14.01 -3.51 -18.24
CA ASP A 184 13.82 -4.08 -19.60
C ASP A 184 14.93 -5.05 -20.03
N SER A 185 15.57 -5.72 -19.06
CA SER A 185 16.64 -6.68 -19.33
C SER A 185 16.09 -8.06 -19.70
N ASP A 186 16.84 -8.78 -20.54
CA ASP A 186 16.53 -10.19 -20.86
C ASP A 186 16.52 -11.06 -19.57
N ALA A 187 17.32 -10.71 -18.56
CA ALA A 187 17.39 -11.45 -17.30
C ALA A 187 16.08 -11.31 -16.49
N ALA A 188 15.54 -10.09 -16.39
CA ALA A 188 14.26 -9.86 -15.70
C ALA A 188 13.12 -10.61 -16.42
N TRP A 189 13.06 -10.52 -17.75
CA TRP A 189 12.06 -11.23 -18.53
C TRP A 189 12.21 -12.75 -18.50
N ALA A 190 13.45 -13.27 -18.35
CA ALA A 190 13.70 -14.69 -18.18
C ALA A 190 13.14 -15.22 -16.84
N ILE A 191 13.27 -14.47 -15.74
CA ILE A 191 12.64 -14.81 -14.46
C ILE A 191 11.12 -14.85 -14.59
N MET A 192 10.51 -13.84 -15.21
CA MET A 192 9.05 -13.81 -15.41
C MET A 192 8.57 -14.98 -16.27
N ARG A 193 9.27 -15.27 -17.38
CA ARG A 193 8.98 -16.43 -18.23
C ARG A 193 9.09 -17.74 -17.44
N GLY A 194 10.16 -17.91 -16.69
CA GLY A 194 10.37 -19.09 -15.86
C GLY A 194 9.27 -19.30 -14.82
N LEU A 195 8.81 -18.26 -14.17
CA LEU A 195 7.67 -18.31 -13.24
C LEU A 195 6.39 -18.78 -13.96
N LEU A 196 6.08 -18.21 -15.12
CA LEU A 196 4.90 -18.59 -15.90
C LEU A 196 4.99 -20.04 -16.44
N GLU A 197 6.14 -20.46 -16.96
CA GLU A 197 6.39 -21.84 -17.41
C GLU A 197 6.36 -22.84 -16.24
N ASN A 198 6.70 -22.38 -15.02
CA ASN A 198 6.55 -23.15 -13.78
C ASN A 198 5.08 -23.13 -13.26
N GLY A 199 4.14 -22.61 -14.06
CA GLY A 199 2.72 -22.65 -13.77
C GLY A 199 2.29 -21.65 -12.70
N LEU A 200 2.89 -20.44 -12.68
CA LEU A 200 2.45 -19.35 -11.82
C LEU A 200 0.93 -19.13 -11.96
N VAL A 201 0.22 -19.22 -10.85
CA VAL A 201 -1.22 -19.02 -10.80
C VAL A 201 -1.52 -17.53 -10.64
N ILE A 202 -2.40 -16.99 -11.50
CA ILE A 202 -2.82 -15.60 -11.44
C ILE A 202 -4.19 -15.51 -10.76
N SER A 203 -4.23 -14.80 -9.63
CA SER A 203 -5.44 -14.53 -8.83
C SER A 203 -6.02 -13.15 -9.15
N THR A 204 -7.32 -13.00 -9.00
CA THR A 204 -8.01 -11.71 -9.11
C THR A 204 -7.87 -10.83 -7.87
N SER A 205 -7.42 -11.41 -6.73
CA SER A 205 -7.26 -10.69 -5.46
C SER A 205 -5.86 -10.85 -4.89
N SER A 206 -5.26 -9.75 -4.44
CA SER A 206 -3.94 -9.75 -3.80
C SER A 206 -3.93 -10.49 -2.46
N SER A 207 -5.06 -10.50 -1.72
CA SER A 207 -5.14 -11.21 -0.43
C SER A 207 -5.07 -12.73 -0.58
N VAL A 208 -5.38 -13.29 -1.74
CA VAL A 208 -5.19 -14.73 -2.03
C VAL A 208 -3.73 -15.10 -1.94
N CYS A 209 -2.80 -14.18 -2.30
CA CYS A 209 -1.36 -14.44 -2.31
C CYS A 209 -0.75 -14.68 -0.92
N PHE A 210 -1.47 -14.42 0.16
CA PHE A 210 -1.06 -14.79 1.51
C PHE A 210 -2.08 -15.69 2.22
N LYS A 211 -3.39 -15.45 2.08
CA LYS A 211 -4.42 -16.28 2.72
C LYS A 211 -4.46 -17.72 2.20
N ALA A 212 -4.30 -17.92 0.88
CA ALA A 212 -4.28 -19.26 0.29
C ALA A 212 -2.96 -19.99 0.54
N VAL A 213 -1.87 -19.26 0.79
CA VAL A 213 -0.61 -19.84 1.28
C VAL A 213 -0.75 -20.30 2.72
N ASP A 214 -1.35 -19.47 3.58
CA ASP A 214 -1.62 -19.83 4.98
C ASP A 214 -2.49 -21.08 5.11
N SER A 215 -3.53 -21.21 4.27
CA SER A 215 -4.38 -22.39 4.23
C SER A 215 -3.76 -23.65 3.57
N GLY A 216 -2.54 -23.54 2.99
CA GLY A 216 -1.82 -24.64 2.34
C GLY A 216 -2.27 -24.96 0.91
N GLU A 217 -3.03 -24.06 0.27
CA GLU A 217 -3.40 -24.21 -1.15
C GLU A 217 -2.20 -23.99 -2.08
N TYR A 218 -1.35 -23.02 -1.73
CA TYR A 218 -0.10 -22.73 -2.43
C TYR A 218 1.10 -22.82 -1.49
N VAL A 219 2.27 -23.06 -2.05
CA VAL A 219 3.54 -23.07 -1.29
C VAL A 219 4.08 -21.66 -1.12
N VAL A 220 3.96 -20.83 -2.18
CA VAL A 220 4.49 -19.47 -2.19
C VAL A 220 3.48 -18.50 -2.80
N GLY A 221 3.35 -17.36 -2.15
CA GLY A 221 2.67 -16.18 -2.73
C GLY A 221 3.65 -15.04 -2.91
N LEU A 222 3.70 -14.48 -4.10
CA LEU A 222 4.37 -13.22 -4.36
C LEU A 222 3.43 -12.10 -3.91
N THR A 223 3.78 -11.40 -2.82
CA THR A 223 2.85 -10.51 -2.13
C THR A 223 3.55 -9.27 -1.56
N TYR A 224 2.96 -8.65 -0.58
CA TYR A 224 3.45 -7.48 0.15
C TYR A 224 3.48 -7.79 1.66
N GLU A 225 4.43 -7.17 2.37
CA GLU A 225 4.73 -7.52 3.76
C GLU A 225 3.55 -7.31 4.70
N ASP A 226 2.92 -6.13 4.67
CA ASP A 226 1.84 -5.77 5.60
C ASP A 226 0.64 -6.73 5.49
N GLY A 227 0.27 -7.15 4.28
CA GLY A 227 -0.79 -8.13 4.08
C GLY A 227 -0.48 -9.50 4.68
N ALA A 228 0.75 -10.00 4.49
CA ALA A 228 1.17 -11.29 5.07
C ALA A 228 1.37 -11.18 6.60
N ASP A 229 1.88 -10.05 7.09
CA ASP A 229 2.09 -9.80 8.52
C ASP A 229 0.78 -9.77 9.32
N THR A 230 -0.35 -9.40 8.69
CA THR A 230 -1.67 -9.49 9.35
C THR A 230 -1.98 -10.90 9.83
N LEU A 231 -1.54 -11.93 9.10
CA LEU A 231 -1.72 -13.33 9.51
C LEU A 231 -0.79 -13.71 10.66
N LEU A 232 0.46 -13.24 10.65
CA LEU A 232 1.40 -13.47 11.75
C LEU A 232 0.92 -12.77 13.03
N LYS A 233 0.41 -11.54 12.91
CA LYS A 233 -0.25 -10.81 14.00
C LYS A 233 -1.46 -11.58 14.55
N ALA A 234 -2.23 -12.23 13.68
CA ALA A 234 -3.37 -13.07 14.07
C ALA A 234 -2.94 -14.43 14.69
N GLY A 235 -1.65 -14.72 14.76
CA GLY A 235 -1.09 -15.93 15.37
C GLY A 235 -0.92 -17.12 14.42
N SER A 236 -0.90 -16.90 13.11
CA SER A 236 -0.58 -17.98 12.17
C SER A 236 0.85 -18.46 12.36
N GLU A 237 1.02 -19.77 12.43
CA GLU A 237 2.30 -20.49 12.44
C GLU A 237 2.58 -21.20 11.10
N ASN A 238 1.65 -21.11 10.15
CA ASN A 238 1.72 -21.83 8.88
C ASN A 238 2.63 -21.14 7.86
N ILE A 239 2.89 -19.85 8.03
CA ILE A 239 3.63 -19.05 7.07
C ILE A 239 4.87 -18.39 7.68
N ARG A 240 5.79 -18.06 6.80
CA ARG A 240 6.87 -17.12 7.07
C ARG A 240 6.95 -16.07 5.95
N ILE A 241 7.48 -14.92 6.26
CA ILE A 241 7.80 -13.89 5.28
C ILE A 241 9.26 -14.02 4.91
N GLN A 242 9.53 -14.02 3.61
CA GLN A 242 10.85 -14.01 3.04
C GLN A 242 11.01 -12.81 2.11
N TYR A 243 11.89 -11.90 2.46
CA TYR A 243 12.36 -10.89 1.50
C TYR A 243 13.33 -11.54 0.53
N PRO A 244 13.19 -11.32 -0.80
CA PRO A 244 14.14 -11.89 -1.75
C PRO A 244 15.59 -11.51 -1.40
N GLU A 245 16.46 -12.49 -1.15
CA GLU A 245 17.85 -12.22 -0.75
C GLU A 245 18.65 -11.52 -1.85
N ASN A 246 18.29 -11.71 -3.10
CA ASN A 246 18.87 -10.97 -4.23
C ASN A 246 18.35 -9.53 -4.39
N GLY A 247 17.37 -9.15 -3.59
CA GLY A 247 16.94 -7.77 -3.42
C GLY A 247 15.43 -7.63 -3.23
N ALA A 248 15.06 -6.88 -2.22
CA ALA A 248 13.69 -6.45 -1.99
C ALA A 248 13.58 -4.93 -2.17
N SER A 249 12.46 -4.47 -2.69
CA SER A 249 12.16 -3.06 -2.77
C SER A 249 10.76 -2.77 -2.27
N GLY A 250 10.57 -1.58 -1.74
CA GLY A 250 9.27 -1.01 -1.45
C GLY A 250 8.89 0.04 -2.48
N THR A 251 7.62 0.33 -2.57
CA THR A 251 7.10 1.54 -3.19
C THR A 251 6.20 2.23 -2.19
N THR A 252 6.15 3.55 -2.25
CA THR A 252 5.15 4.27 -1.50
C THR A 252 3.78 3.96 -2.07
N MET A 253 2.82 3.85 -1.18
CA MET A 253 1.41 3.72 -1.48
C MET A 253 0.65 4.83 -0.76
N GLY A 254 -0.57 5.10 -1.16
CA GLY A 254 -1.24 6.22 -0.55
C GLY A 254 -2.70 6.38 -0.90
N CYS A 255 -3.11 7.64 -0.90
CA CYS A 255 -4.49 8.06 -1.08
C CYS A 255 -4.59 9.22 -2.08
N ALA A 256 -5.77 9.40 -2.64
CA ALA A 256 -6.09 10.53 -3.50
C ALA A 256 -7.54 11.00 -3.28
N MET A 257 -7.78 12.29 -3.44
CA MET A 257 -9.12 12.85 -3.50
C MET A 257 -9.70 12.59 -4.89
N ILE A 258 -10.91 12.07 -4.96
CA ILE A 258 -11.61 11.85 -6.24
C ILE A 258 -12.00 13.19 -6.85
N GLU A 259 -11.83 13.32 -8.18
CA GLU A 259 -12.16 14.56 -8.90
C GLU A 259 -13.66 14.86 -8.78
N ASN A 260 -14.00 16.11 -8.39
CA ASN A 260 -15.38 16.56 -8.13
C ASN A 260 -16.14 15.72 -7.09
N CYS A 261 -15.45 15.18 -6.08
CA CYS A 261 -16.06 14.41 -5.00
C CYS A 261 -17.17 15.18 -4.27
N PRO A 262 -18.22 14.48 -3.76
CA PRO A 262 -19.35 15.15 -3.09
C PRO A 262 -18.99 15.89 -1.81
N HIS A 263 -17.98 15.37 -1.05
CA HIS A 263 -17.67 15.86 0.30
C HIS A 263 -16.19 16.28 0.44
N PRO A 264 -15.74 17.35 -0.28
CA PRO A 264 -14.31 17.68 -0.39
C PRO A 264 -13.64 18.05 0.95
N GLU A 265 -14.37 18.61 1.92
CA GLU A 265 -13.79 18.97 3.22
C GLU A 265 -13.54 17.72 4.09
N ALA A 266 -14.46 16.75 4.06
CA ALA A 266 -14.27 15.47 4.71
C ALA A 266 -13.14 14.65 4.03
N ALA A 267 -13.06 14.70 2.70
CA ALA A 267 -11.98 14.09 1.93
C ALA A 267 -10.61 14.65 2.30
N LYS A 268 -10.47 15.98 2.40
CA LYS A 268 -9.23 16.62 2.84
C LYS A 268 -8.87 16.26 4.27
N ALA A 269 -9.84 16.18 5.17
CA ALA A 269 -9.63 15.77 6.56
C ALA A 269 -9.06 14.35 6.63
N MET A 270 -9.62 13.39 5.88
CA MET A 270 -9.14 12.02 5.80
C MET A 270 -7.71 11.95 5.25
N ILE A 271 -7.43 12.63 4.14
CA ILE A 271 -6.09 12.66 3.54
C ILE A 271 -5.09 13.31 4.50
N ASN A 272 -5.46 14.43 5.13
CA ASN A 272 -4.56 15.08 6.09
C ASN A 272 -4.31 14.22 7.32
N PHE A 273 -5.30 13.46 7.80
CA PHE A 273 -5.11 12.50 8.88
C PHE A 273 -4.11 11.40 8.49
N LEU A 274 -4.29 10.77 7.32
CA LEU A 274 -3.39 9.73 6.80
C LEU A 274 -1.94 10.23 6.63
N MET A 275 -1.75 11.51 6.33
CA MET A 275 -0.43 12.10 6.08
C MET A 275 0.21 12.73 7.32
N SER A 276 -0.57 12.99 8.39
CA SER A 276 -0.08 13.64 9.61
C SER A 276 0.77 12.68 10.45
N PRO A 277 1.79 13.19 11.19
CA PRO A 277 2.52 12.38 12.16
C PRO A 277 1.60 11.69 13.17
N GLU A 278 0.64 12.43 13.73
CA GLU A 278 -0.28 11.93 14.74
C GLU A 278 -1.22 10.83 14.19
N GLY A 279 -1.70 10.99 12.96
CA GLY A 279 -2.51 9.97 12.27
C GLY A 279 -1.71 8.70 12.00
N GLN A 280 -0.47 8.84 11.52
CA GLN A 280 0.43 7.71 11.26
C GLN A 280 0.85 7.00 12.56
N GLU A 281 1.12 7.70 13.64
CA GLU A 281 1.36 7.11 14.97
C GLU A 281 0.14 6.34 15.49
N ALA A 282 -1.05 6.92 15.34
CA ALA A 282 -2.30 6.27 15.74
C ALA A 282 -2.55 4.97 14.94
N LEU A 283 -2.33 5.00 13.62
CA LEU A 283 -2.45 3.82 12.76
C LEU A 283 -1.36 2.79 13.05
N ALA A 284 -0.10 3.21 13.18
CA ALA A 284 1.01 2.31 13.48
C ALA A 284 0.79 1.52 14.78
N THR A 285 0.28 2.19 15.81
CA THR A 285 -0.03 1.55 17.10
C THR A 285 -1.12 0.49 16.99
N ARG A 286 -2.08 0.66 16.09
CA ARG A 286 -3.19 -0.28 15.89
C ARG A 286 -2.82 -1.41 14.94
N LEU A 287 -2.20 -1.06 13.82
CA LEU A 287 -1.88 -2.01 12.75
C LEU A 287 -0.66 -2.86 13.11
N GLU A 288 0.41 -2.24 13.64
CA GLU A 288 1.69 -2.89 14.01
C GLU A 288 2.42 -3.58 12.82
N THR A 289 1.86 -3.52 11.61
CA THR A 289 2.33 -4.25 10.41
C THR A 289 2.64 -3.33 9.24
N LEU A 290 2.41 -2.03 9.34
CA LEU A 290 2.52 -1.08 8.25
C LEU A 290 3.64 -0.06 8.50
N ARG A 291 4.48 0.16 7.49
CA ARG A 291 5.51 1.22 7.50
C ARG A 291 4.91 2.50 6.96
N PHE A 292 5.01 3.58 7.73
CA PHE A 292 4.50 4.89 7.34
C PHE A 292 5.60 5.80 6.80
N THR A 293 5.21 6.83 6.05
CA THR A 293 6.14 7.66 5.27
C THR A 293 6.58 8.93 5.97
N ASN A 294 5.81 9.45 6.94
CA ASN A 294 6.13 10.72 7.58
C ASN A 294 7.27 10.54 8.61
N PRO A 295 8.46 11.14 8.40
CA PRO A 295 9.61 10.94 9.26
C PRO A 295 9.45 11.58 10.67
N LYS A 296 8.38 12.35 10.90
CA LYS A 296 8.06 12.93 12.20
C LYS A 296 7.13 12.02 13.03
N ALA A 297 6.59 10.96 12.44
CA ALA A 297 5.82 9.97 13.17
C ALA A 297 6.77 9.04 13.94
N HIS A 298 6.51 8.86 15.24
CA HIS A 298 7.33 8.06 16.13
C HIS A 298 6.55 6.86 16.65
N TYR A 299 6.87 5.68 16.12
CA TYR A 299 6.19 4.42 16.49
C TYR A 299 7.17 3.25 16.50
N GLU A 300 6.81 2.19 17.21
CA GLU A 300 7.54 0.92 17.17
C GLU A 300 6.92 -0.01 16.13
N ILE A 301 7.78 -0.70 15.35
CA ILE A 301 7.37 -1.71 14.38
C ILE A 301 7.47 -3.07 15.06
N LYS A 302 6.35 -3.72 15.32
CA LYS A 302 6.31 -4.97 16.08
C LYS A 302 6.43 -6.23 15.22
N TYR A 303 5.72 -6.26 14.10
CA TYR A 303 5.64 -7.44 13.23
C TYR A 303 6.48 -7.28 11.95
N LEU A 304 7.18 -6.18 11.78
CA LEU A 304 8.08 -5.96 10.67
C LEU A 304 9.54 -6.10 11.13
N PRO A 305 10.41 -6.73 10.34
CA PRO A 305 11.82 -6.77 10.66
C PRO A 305 12.43 -5.36 10.56
N PRO A 306 13.54 -5.09 11.28
CA PRO A 306 14.31 -3.87 11.11
C PRO A 306 14.80 -3.70 9.66
N ASP A 307 14.85 -2.46 9.17
CA ASP A 307 15.23 -2.13 7.80
C ASP A 307 16.63 -2.61 7.42
N ASP A 308 17.56 -2.65 8.37
CA ASP A 308 18.94 -3.07 8.17
C ASP A 308 19.11 -4.60 7.97
N THR A 309 18.04 -5.37 8.15
CA THR A 309 18.02 -6.81 7.88
C THR A 309 17.56 -7.16 6.47
N ILE A 310 17.07 -6.19 5.70
CA ILE A 310 16.56 -6.37 4.35
C ILE A 310 17.61 -5.90 3.33
N ASN A 311 17.85 -6.72 2.31
CA ASN A 311 18.69 -6.32 1.17
C ASN A 311 17.90 -5.38 0.26
N TRP A 312 17.89 -4.09 0.58
CA TRP A 312 17.15 -3.09 -0.17
C TRP A 312 17.77 -2.80 -1.53
N VAL A 313 16.93 -2.78 -2.58
CA VAL A 313 17.29 -2.30 -3.91
C VAL A 313 16.47 -1.07 -4.27
N SER A 314 17.12 -0.11 -4.91
CA SER A 314 16.46 1.11 -5.36
C SER A 314 15.62 0.88 -6.60
N ARG A 315 14.53 1.65 -6.73
CA ARG A 315 13.68 1.68 -7.93
C ARG A 315 13.89 2.96 -8.71
N ASP A 316 13.95 2.84 -10.03
CA ASP A 316 13.77 3.99 -10.93
C ASP A 316 12.26 4.21 -11.15
N THR A 317 11.66 4.97 -10.23
CA THR A 317 10.22 5.24 -10.23
C THR A 317 9.80 5.99 -11.50
N ALA A 318 10.63 6.92 -12.00
CA ALA A 318 10.33 7.68 -13.20
C ALA A 318 10.26 6.77 -14.45
N TRP A 319 11.25 5.88 -14.58
CA TRP A 319 11.27 4.89 -15.65
C TRP A 319 10.05 3.95 -15.59
N LEU A 320 9.71 3.46 -14.38
CA LEU A 320 8.57 2.57 -14.16
C LEU A 320 7.23 3.24 -14.51
N ILE A 321 7.07 4.52 -14.21
CA ILE A 321 5.89 5.30 -14.60
C ILE A 321 5.79 5.39 -16.13
N GLU A 322 6.89 5.77 -16.78
CA GLU A 322 6.95 5.97 -18.24
C GLU A 322 6.66 4.66 -19.01
N HIS A 323 7.17 3.53 -18.54
CA HIS A 323 7.13 2.25 -19.27
C HIS A 323 6.05 1.27 -18.81
N LYS A 324 5.22 1.62 -17.82
CA LYS A 324 4.21 0.70 -17.24
C LYS A 324 3.34 0.05 -18.30
N ALA A 325 2.81 0.83 -19.24
CA ALA A 325 1.91 0.32 -20.26
C ALA A 325 2.60 -0.71 -21.19
N GLU A 326 3.82 -0.41 -21.63
CA GLU A 326 4.62 -1.30 -22.47
C GLU A 326 4.99 -2.60 -21.74
N MET A 327 5.37 -2.49 -20.46
CA MET A 327 5.70 -3.65 -19.64
C MET A 327 4.49 -4.56 -19.42
N LEU A 328 3.30 -3.99 -19.18
CA LEU A 328 2.06 -4.76 -19.05
C LEU A 328 1.67 -5.43 -20.38
N GLU A 329 1.89 -4.79 -21.52
CA GLU A 329 1.67 -5.41 -22.84
C GLU A 329 2.62 -6.62 -23.04
N LYS A 330 3.92 -6.47 -22.74
CA LYS A 330 4.90 -7.56 -22.77
C LYS A 330 4.53 -8.70 -21.81
N TRP A 331 4.10 -8.36 -20.59
CA TRP A 331 3.60 -9.34 -19.61
C TRP A 331 2.43 -10.14 -20.18
N ASN A 332 1.43 -9.47 -20.76
CA ASN A 332 0.24 -10.11 -21.30
C ASN A 332 0.58 -11.03 -22.48
N ALA A 333 1.49 -10.61 -23.35
CA ALA A 333 1.99 -11.44 -24.46
C ALA A 333 2.70 -12.69 -23.92
N LEU A 334 3.60 -12.53 -22.96
CA LEU A 334 4.34 -13.62 -22.33
C LEU A 334 3.41 -14.61 -21.61
N TYR A 335 2.41 -14.09 -20.89
CA TYR A 335 1.38 -14.90 -20.23
C TYR A 335 0.56 -15.73 -21.24
N ALA A 336 0.20 -15.15 -22.40
CA ALA A 336 -0.51 -15.86 -23.46
C ALA A 336 0.32 -16.95 -24.14
N GLU A 337 1.64 -16.75 -24.26
CA GLU A 337 2.57 -17.73 -24.86
C GLU A 337 2.78 -18.97 -23.98
N THR A 338 2.68 -18.82 -22.66
CA THR A 338 3.04 -19.86 -21.69
C THR A 338 1.86 -20.68 -21.18
N ARG A 339 0.65 -20.41 -21.70
CA ARG A 339 -0.62 -21.10 -21.37
C ARG A 339 -1.10 -22.06 -22.47
#